data_430941f24daae4565d0a5f399381c38c
#
_entry.id   430941f24daae4565d0a5f399381c38c
#
_cell.length_a   1.000
_cell.length_b   1.000
_cell.length_c   1.000
_cell.angle_alpha   90.00
_cell.angle_beta   90.00
_cell.angle_gamma   90.00
#
_symmetry.space_group_name_H-M   'P 1'
#
loop_
_entity.id
_entity.type
_entity.pdbx_description
1 polymer ?
#
loop_
_entity_poly.entity_id
_entity_poly.type
_entity_poly.pdbx_seq_one_letter_code
_entity_poly.pdbx_strand_id
1 'polypeptide(L)'
;IRYDLMEKNKTGKYFKYAIGEIVLVVIGILIALSINNWNEQVKKDKKIATVFETVKKDLLSDINEANEFIDYYEEKDSLINLVVNRKVTNEHYQLNPHLRTVVMFYQELSINKLGYETLKENINDVPTKYENALIDINLIYTNILQRIEVNNKSTRQLLERTLQKWADNYNWYRTSQETSQTPNDDMINFFLKDSSYLGDVRMVKMLQIDNHLSTAKVYKIKAISALIKIDLANNITLEESLKAYQNSIGSFEFINLKPIEEFVYKQPTDLQPIPVFINNVMNEKLFIYYKNAEGVDLLIPFEKNSIEPNTFDSFNLIKDFPFIVKDSKGNALGTFKTTHLYNYFNLK
;
A
#
# COMPACT_ATOMS: atom_id res chain seq x y z
N ILE A 1 15.25 54.06 -45.91
CA ILE A 1 16.48 53.82 -45.13
C ILE A 1 17.38 52.76 -45.82
N ARG A 2 16.89 51.59 -46.30
CA ARG A 2 17.68 50.56 -47.03
C ARG A 2 18.27 51.10 -48.34
N TYR A 3 17.48 51.82 -49.15
CA TYR A 3 17.91 52.40 -50.43
C TYR A 3 18.99 53.47 -50.22
N ASP A 4 18.82 54.34 -49.23
CA ASP A 4 19.71 55.49 -48.96
C ASP A 4 21.12 54.99 -48.43
N LEU A 5 21.17 53.81 -47.77
CA LEU A 5 22.41 53.22 -47.31
C LEU A 5 23.22 52.50 -48.41
N MET A 6 22.56 51.98 -49.45
CA MET A 6 23.21 51.38 -50.61
C MET A 6 23.84 52.47 -51.55
N GLU A 7 23.11 53.57 -51.79
CA GLU A 7 23.57 54.65 -52.63
C GLU A 7 24.83 55.38 -52.11
N LYS A 8 25.01 55.42 -50.78
CA LYS A 8 26.17 56.08 -50.14
C LYS A 8 27.36 55.16 -49.82
N ASN A 9 27.45 53.97 -50.45
CA ASN A 9 28.51 52.99 -50.27
C ASN A 9 28.82 52.63 -48.79
N LYS A 10 27.77 52.68 -47.92
CA LYS A 10 27.86 52.39 -46.47
C LYS A 10 27.50 50.93 -46.17
N THR A 11 28.11 49.97 -46.88
CA THR A 11 27.88 48.51 -46.79
C THR A 11 27.91 48.00 -45.35
N GLY A 12 28.79 48.52 -44.50
CA GLY A 12 28.87 48.12 -43.09
C GLY A 12 27.69 48.52 -42.21
N LYS A 13 27.02 49.64 -42.54
CA LYS A 13 25.78 50.05 -41.84
C LYS A 13 24.60 49.20 -42.29
N TYR A 14 24.48 48.90 -43.57
CA TYR A 14 23.47 48.02 -44.13
C TYR A 14 23.55 46.61 -43.49
N PHE A 15 24.78 46.05 -43.38
CA PHE A 15 25.01 44.74 -42.71
C PHE A 15 24.54 44.74 -41.25
N LYS A 16 24.82 45.78 -40.47
CA LYS A 16 24.38 45.91 -39.08
C LYS A 16 22.84 45.93 -38.95
N TYR A 17 22.17 46.66 -39.82
CA TYR A 17 20.69 46.70 -39.83
C TYR A 17 20.09 45.40 -40.29
N ALA A 18 20.65 44.73 -41.32
CA ALA A 18 20.20 43.42 -41.78
C ALA A 18 20.37 42.35 -40.72
N ILE A 19 21.52 42.34 -40.02
CA ILE A 19 21.73 41.40 -38.88
C ILE A 19 20.72 41.71 -37.74
N GLY A 20 20.50 42.96 -37.38
CA GLY A 20 19.52 43.35 -36.37
C GLY A 20 18.11 42.92 -36.71
N GLU A 21 17.69 43.01 -37.97
CA GLU A 21 16.41 42.56 -38.46
C GLU A 21 16.25 41.02 -38.36
N ILE A 22 17.30 40.27 -38.76
CA ILE A 22 17.33 38.82 -38.63
C ILE A 22 17.27 38.40 -37.16
N VAL A 23 18.05 39.03 -36.28
CA VAL A 23 18.03 38.74 -34.83
C VAL A 23 16.64 38.99 -34.25
N LEU A 24 15.94 40.07 -34.59
CA LEU A 24 14.59 40.35 -34.14
C LEU A 24 13.59 39.28 -34.60
N VAL A 25 13.71 38.84 -35.86
CA VAL A 25 12.82 37.77 -36.39
C VAL A 25 13.09 36.44 -35.64
N VAL A 26 14.38 36.11 -35.44
CA VAL A 26 14.76 34.89 -34.69
C VAL A 26 14.23 34.92 -33.24
N ILE A 27 14.36 36.07 -32.56
CA ILE A 27 13.82 36.24 -31.20
C ILE A 27 12.31 36.06 -31.22
N GLY A 28 11.61 36.64 -32.19
CA GLY A 28 10.13 36.50 -32.34
C GLY A 28 9.73 35.02 -32.51
N ILE A 29 10.44 34.26 -33.33
CA ILE A 29 10.20 32.84 -33.55
C ILE A 29 10.46 32.04 -32.24
N LEU A 30 11.57 32.32 -31.55
CA LEU A 30 11.93 31.64 -30.29
C LEU A 30 10.87 31.91 -29.20
N ILE A 31 10.37 33.14 -29.08
CA ILE A 31 9.31 33.47 -28.14
C ILE A 31 8.02 32.70 -28.50
N ALA A 32 7.63 32.69 -29.78
CA ALA A 32 6.44 31.99 -30.24
C ALA A 32 6.55 30.47 -29.95
N LEU A 33 7.70 29.86 -30.22
CA LEU A 33 7.98 28.44 -29.90
C LEU A 33 7.93 28.18 -28.39
N SER A 34 8.50 29.07 -27.58
CA SER A 34 8.49 28.96 -26.12
C SER A 34 7.07 29.01 -25.55
N ILE A 35 6.23 29.93 -26.06
CA ILE A 35 4.83 30.03 -25.66
C ILE A 35 4.05 28.76 -26.07
N ASN A 36 4.27 28.27 -27.29
CA ASN A 36 3.62 27.05 -27.77
C ASN A 36 4.01 25.84 -26.89
N ASN A 37 5.31 25.66 -26.66
CA ASN A 37 5.82 24.56 -25.82
C ASN A 37 5.29 24.66 -24.40
N TRP A 38 5.24 25.84 -23.80
CA TRP A 38 4.64 26.07 -22.50
C TRP A 38 3.16 25.68 -22.46
N ASN A 39 2.37 26.09 -23.46
CA ASN A 39 0.95 25.77 -23.55
C ASN A 39 0.73 24.24 -23.70
N GLU A 40 1.53 23.55 -24.50
CA GLU A 40 1.50 22.09 -24.63
C GLU A 40 1.85 21.41 -23.30
N GLN A 41 2.86 21.90 -22.57
CA GLN A 41 3.21 21.37 -21.26
C GLN A 41 2.07 21.54 -20.25
N VAL A 42 1.43 22.69 -20.20
CA VAL A 42 0.25 22.91 -19.32
C VAL A 42 -0.90 21.97 -19.64
N LYS A 43 -1.13 21.66 -20.93
CA LYS A 43 -2.16 20.67 -21.32
C LYS A 43 -1.77 19.26 -20.84
N LYS A 44 -0.52 18.86 -21.00
CA LYS A 44 0.00 17.56 -20.52
C LYS A 44 -0.14 17.45 -19.01
N ASP A 45 0.28 18.47 -18.26
CA ASP A 45 0.20 18.48 -16.79
C ASP A 45 -1.25 18.34 -16.31
N LYS A 46 -2.20 19.03 -16.95
CA LYS A 46 -3.64 18.88 -16.65
C LYS A 46 -4.15 17.46 -16.94
N LYS A 47 -3.75 16.89 -18.08
CA LYS A 47 -4.11 15.51 -18.43
C LYS A 47 -3.60 14.54 -17.38
N ILE A 48 -2.34 14.64 -17.01
CA ILE A 48 -1.72 13.77 -16.01
C ILE A 48 -2.36 13.94 -14.63
N ALA A 49 -2.68 15.15 -14.22
CA ALA A 49 -3.42 15.39 -12.99
C ALA A 49 -4.78 14.64 -12.97
N THR A 50 -5.51 14.66 -14.10
CA THR A 50 -6.77 13.89 -14.23
C THR A 50 -6.55 12.38 -14.14
N VAL A 51 -5.45 11.86 -14.72
CA VAL A 51 -5.09 10.45 -14.62
C VAL A 51 -4.83 10.07 -13.17
N PHE A 52 -4.06 10.86 -12.42
CA PHE A 52 -3.81 10.60 -10.99
C PHE A 52 -5.08 10.69 -10.14
N GLU A 53 -6.03 11.57 -10.47
CA GLU A 53 -7.33 11.57 -9.79
C GLU A 53 -8.12 10.27 -10.04
N THR A 54 -8.00 9.67 -11.23
CA THR A 54 -8.59 8.35 -11.49
C THR A 54 -7.88 7.25 -10.68
N VAL A 55 -6.54 7.26 -10.65
CA VAL A 55 -5.76 6.33 -9.81
C VAL A 55 -6.15 6.46 -8.33
N LYS A 56 -6.31 7.68 -7.82
CA LYS A 56 -6.75 7.92 -6.43
C LYS A 56 -8.13 7.33 -6.15
N LYS A 57 -9.08 7.48 -7.08
CA LYS A 57 -10.44 6.90 -6.94
C LYS A 57 -10.38 5.37 -6.91
N ASP A 58 -9.61 4.76 -7.80
CA ASP A 58 -9.43 3.31 -7.82
C ASP A 58 -8.83 2.83 -6.49
N LEU A 59 -7.72 3.44 -6.04
CA LEU A 59 -7.07 3.09 -4.77
C LEU A 59 -8.00 3.24 -3.57
N LEU A 60 -8.82 4.29 -3.49
CA LEU A 60 -9.78 4.49 -2.41
C LEU A 60 -10.88 3.43 -2.41
N SER A 61 -11.43 3.11 -3.58
CA SER A 61 -12.40 2.04 -3.73
C SER A 61 -11.83 0.70 -3.28
N ASP A 62 -10.62 0.40 -3.71
CA ASP A 62 -9.94 -0.86 -3.42
C ASP A 62 -9.51 -0.96 -1.94
N ILE A 63 -9.15 0.16 -1.29
CA ILE A 63 -8.88 0.18 0.16
C ILE A 63 -10.15 -0.19 0.94
N ASN A 64 -11.32 0.30 0.52
CA ASN A 64 -12.58 -0.04 1.17
C ASN A 64 -12.92 -1.53 0.98
N GLU A 65 -12.77 -2.07 -0.23
CA GLU A 65 -12.94 -3.49 -0.49
C GLU A 65 -11.94 -4.35 0.30
N ALA A 66 -10.68 -3.91 0.38
CA ALA A 66 -9.67 -4.58 1.20
C ALA A 66 -9.99 -4.54 2.70
N ASN A 67 -10.66 -3.50 3.21
CA ASN A 67 -11.12 -3.45 4.60
C ASN A 67 -12.15 -4.54 4.87
N GLU A 68 -13.21 -4.63 4.07
CA GLU A 68 -14.25 -5.65 4.20
C GLU A 68 -13.67 -7.07 4.08
N PHE A 69 -12.74 -7.26 3.16
CA PHE A 69 -12.01 -8.51 2.98
C PHE A 69 -11.16 -8.87 4.21
N ILE A 70 -10.43 -7.91 4.77
CA ILE A 70 -9.59 -8.11 5.96
C ILE A 70 -10.45 -8.47 7.16
N ASP A 71 -11.53 -7.73 7.41
CA ASP A 71 -12.45 -7.98 8.53
C ASP A 71 -13.05 -9.38 8.45
N TYR A 72 -13.53 -9.80 7.27
CA TYR A 72 -14.04 -11.15 7.04
C TYR A 72 -13.01 -12.24 7.39
N TYR A 73 -11.77 -12.09 6.96
CA TYR A 73 -10.76 -13.11 7.19
C TYR A 73 -10.15 -13.06 8.61
N GLU A 74 -10.14 -11.94 9.30
CA GLU A 74 -9.74 -11.85 10.71
C GLU A 74 -10.76 -12.55 11.62
N GLU A 75 -12.05 -12.38 11.36
CA GLU A 75 -13.10 -13.15 12.04
C GLU A 75 -12.92 -14.65 11.78
N LYS A 76 -12.72 -15.03 10.54
CA LYS A 76 -12.52 -16.42 10.12
C LYS A 76 -11.27 -17.03 10.74
N ASP A 77 -10.14 -16.30 10.83
CA ASP A 77 -8.90 -16.78 11.48
C ASP A 77 -9.14 -17.13 12.95
N SER A 78 -9.95 -16.34 13.64
CA SER A 78 -10.33 -16.62 15.03
C SER A 78 -11.01 -17.98 15.15
N LEU A 79 -11.95 -18.31 14.25
CA LEU A 79 -12.64 -19.60 14.21
C LEU A 79 -11.69 -20.74 13.81
N ILE A 80 -10.86 -20.55 12.79
CA ILE A 80 -9.85 -21.51 12.35
C ILE A 80 -8.90 -21.85 13.50
N ASN A 81 -8.45 -20.86 14.27
CA ASN A 81 -7.54 -21.07 15.39
C ASN A 81 -8.18 -21.90 16.52
N LEU A 82 -9.50 -21.75 16.77
CA LEU A 82 -10.21 -22.64 17.71
C LEU A 82 -10.17 -24.10 17.24
N VAL A 83 -10.42 -24.35 15.95
CA VAL A 83 -10.40 -25.70 15.38
C VAL A 83 -9.00 -26.30 15.38
N VAL A 84 -8.00 -25.58 14.87
CA VAL A 84 -6.61 -26.03 14.77
C VAL A 84 -6.01 -26.37 16.14
N ASN A 85 -6.36 -25.58 17.16
CA ASN A 85 -5.91 -25.77 18.54
C ASN A 85 -6.79 -26.76 19.34
N ARG A 86 -7.75 -27.42 18.68
CA ARG A 86 -8.69 -28.38 19.29
C ARG A 86 -9.44 -27.83 20.52
N LYS A 87 -9.80 -26.54 20.46
CA LYS A 87 -10.59 -25.85 21.51
C LYS A 87 -12.09 -25.87 21.23
N VAL A 88 -12.53 -26.59 20.20
CA VAL A 88 -13.95 -26.71 19.80
C VAL A 88 -14.55 -27.96 20.38
N THR A 89 -15.77 -27.84 20.92
CA THR A 89 -16.58 -28.93 21.48
C THR A 89 -17.79 -29.25 20.60
N ASN A 90 -18.52 -30.30 20.92
CA ASN A 90 -19.81 -30.62 20.30
C ASN A 90 -20.77 -29.43 20.37
N GLU A 91 -20.92 -28.80 21.53
CA GLU A 91 -21.80 -27.66 21.75
C GLU A 91 -21.44 -26.48 20.85
N HIS A 92 -20.15 -26.19 20.68
CA HIS A 92 -19.67 -25.14 19.77
C HIS A 92 -20.13 -25.40 18.33
N TYR A 93 -20.01 -26.63 17.83
CA TYR A 93 -20.50 -26.97 16.48
C TYR A 93 -22.03 -26.97 16.36
N GLN A 94 -22.76 -27.29 17.42
CA GLN A 94 -24.22 -27.21 17.43
C GLN A 94 -24.70 -25.74 17.36
N LEU A 95 -24.10 -24.85 18.14
CA LEU A 95 -24.55 -23.48 18.32
C LEU A 95 -23.99 -22.49 17.27
N ASN A 96 -22.82 -22.76 16.69
CA ASN A 96 -22.18 -21.83 15.78
C ASN A 96 -22.10 -22.37 14.35
N PRO A 97 -22.99 -21.92 13.44
CA PRO A 97 -22.95 -22.31 12.03
C PRO A 97 -21.62 -21.94 11.32
N HIS A 98 -21.00 -20.82 11.69
CA HIS A 98 -19.75 -20.36 11.07
C HIS A 98 -18.59 -21.33 11.31
N LEU A 99 -18.56 -22.05 12.44
CA LEU A 99 -17.58 -23.14 12.68
C LEU A 99 -17.78 -24.31 11.71
N ARG A 100 -19.04 -24.64 11.37
CA ARG A 100 -19.33 -25.73 10.43
C ARG A 100 -18.97 -25.39 8.98
N THR A 101 -18.99 -24.10 8.67
CA THR A 101 -18.76 -23.61 7.30
C THR A 101 -17.36 -22.99 7.08
N VAL A 102 -16.48 -23.09 8.06
CA VAL A 102 -15.15 -22.47 8.03
C VAL A 102 -14.32 -22.85 6.78
N VAL A 103 -14.56 -24.05 6.24
CA VAL A 103 -13.89 -24.55 5.01
C VAL A 103 -14.72 -24.25 3.75
N MET A 104 -16.02 -23.97 3.87
CA MET A 104 -16.98 -23.96 2.75
C MET A 104 -17.04 -22.62 2.01
N PHE A 105 -16.64 -21.52 2.62
CA PHE A 105 -16.77 -20.18 2.06
C PHE A 105 -15.43 -19.47 1.96
N TYR A 106 -15.34 -18.57 0.99
CA TYR A 106 -14.21 -17.67 0.79
C TYR A 106 -14.69 -16.38 0.12
N GLN A 107 -13.86 -15.36 0.21
CA GLN A 107 -14.01 -14.12 -0.56
C GLN A 107 -12.80 -13.95 -1.46
N GLU A 108 -13.00 -13.31 -2.61
CA GLU A 108 -11.95 -12.88 -3.53
C GLU A 108 -11.74 -11.39 -3.36
N LEU A 109 -10.49 -10.95 -3.43
CA LEU A 109 -10.15 -9.54 -3.47
C LEU A 109 -9.98 -9.12 -4.94
N SER A 110 -10.74 -8.11 -5.36
CA SER A 110 -10.66 -7.52 -6.69
C SER A 110 -9.99 -6.16 -6.63
N ILE A 111 -9.16 -5.83 -7.63
CA ILE A 111 -8.45 -4.57 -7.70
C ILE A 111 -8.75 -3.89 -9.03
N ASN A 112 -9.16 -2.62 -8.96
CA ASN A 112 -9.41 -1.78 -10.13
C ASN A 112 -8.11 -1.44 -10.85
N LYS A 113 -8.12 -1.56 -12.18
CA LYS A 113 -6.92 -1.35 -13.02
C LYS A 113 -7.03 -0.12 -13.93
N LEU A 114 -8.19 0.51 -14.03
CA LEU A 114 -8.46 1.54 -15.03
C LEU A 114 -7.50 2.73 -14.92
N GLY A 115 -7.33 3.25 -13.71
CA GLY A 115 -6.42 4.37 -13.46
C GLY A 115 -4.96 4.01 -13.77
N TYR A 116 -4.52 2.82 -13.38
CA TYR A 116 -3.17 2.35 -13.67
C TYR A 116 -2.91 2.13 -15.16
N GLU A 117 -3.83 1.50 -15.89
CA GLU A 117 -3.71 1.30 -17.33
C GLU A 117 -3.63 2.65 -18.06
N THR A 118 -4.48 3.59 -17.69
CA THR A 118 -4.44 4.96 -18.22
C THR A 118 -3.13 5.66 -17.88
N LEU A 119 -2.62 5.49 -16.65
CA LEU A 119 -1.33 6.04 -16.23
C LEU A 119 -0.18 5.46 -17.07
N LYS A 120 -0.18 4.16 -17.29
CA LYS A 120 0.83 3.45 -18.08
C LYS A 120 0.90 3.94 -19.53
N GLU A 121 -0.25 4.21 -20.15
CA GLU A 121 -0.32 4.80 -21.49
C GLU A 121 0.28 6.20 -21.57
N ASN A 122 0.32 6.92 -20.46
CA ASN A 122 0.80 8.30 -20.38
C ASN A 122 2.12 8.43 -19.57
N ILE A 123 2.83 7.34 -19.32
CA ILE A 123 3.98 7.30 -18.41
C ILE A 123 5.10 8.29 -18.78
N ASN A 124 5.32 8.51 -20.09
CA ASN A 124 6.36 9.43 -20.60
C ASN A 124 6.03 10.92 -20.35
N ASP A 125 4.78 11.25 -20.08
CA ASP A 125 4.34 12.62 -19.80
C ASP A 125 4.24 12.90 -18.29
N VAL A 126 4.51 11.89 -17.42
CA VAL A 126 4.39 12.02 -15.96
C VAL A 126 5.51 12.90 -15.41
N PRO A 127 5.18 14.02 -14.71
CA PRO A 127 6.17 14.87 -14.08
C PRO A 127 6.94 14.16 -12.96
N THR A 128 8.20 14.53 -12.76
CA THR A 128 9.12 13.96 -11.76
C THR A 128 8.59 14.03 -10.33
N LYS A 129 7.74 15.02 -10.01
CA LYS A 129 7.11 15.15 -8.69
C LYS A 129 6.33 13.91 -8.24
N TYR A 130 5.87 13.05 -9.18
CA TYR A 130 5.12 11.82 -8.88
C TYR A 130 6.01 10.57 -8.80
N GLU A 131 7.32 10.65 -8.99
CA GLU A 131 8.22 9.48 -8.99
C GLU A 131 8.07 8.61 -7.74
N ASN A 132 7.98 9.23 -6.56
CA ASN A 132 7.79 8.52 -5.30
C ASN A 132 6.45 7.76 -5.23
N ALA A 133 5.39 8.30 -5.83
CA ALA A 133 4.10 7.63 -5.92
C ALA A 133 4.13 6.46 -6.91
N LEU A 134 4.82 6.63 -8.05
CA LEU A 134 4.96 5.60 -9.08
C LEU A 134 5.63 4.32 -8.55
N ILE A 135 6.54 4.41 -7.58
CA ILE A 135 7.18 3.24 -6.96
C ILE A 135 6.13 2.32 -6.34
N ASP A 136 5.26 2.86 -5.48
CA ASP A 136 4.23 2.07 -4.82
C ASP A 136 3.13 1.65 -5.80
N ILE A 137 2.71 2.51 -6.73
CA ILE A 137 1.73 2.19 -7.76
C ILE A 137 2.22 1.01 -8.61
N ASN A 138 3.46 1.06 -9.12
CA ASN A 138 4.01 -0.04 -9.90
C ASN A 138 4.09 -1.34 -9.07
N LEU A 139 4.52 -1.26 -7.81
CA LEU A 139 4.59 -2.43 -6.92
C LEU A 139 3.19 -3.06 -6.73
N ILE A 140 2.17 -2.24 -6.54
CA ILE A 140 0.77 -2.69 -6.41
C ILE A 140 0.35 -3.46 -7.65
N TYR A 141 0.45 -2.85 -8.82
CA TYR A 141 -0.15 -3.38 -10.05
C TYR A 141 0.69 -4.44 -10.78
N THR A 142 1.98 -4.59 -10.44
CA THR A 142 2.83 -5.66 -11.00
C THR A 142 2.95 -6.85 -10.06
N ASN A 143 3.35 -6.62 -8.80
CA ASN A 143 3.70 -7.72 -7.89
C ASN A 143 2.55 -8.11 -6.97
N ILE A 144 1.94 -7.12 -6.28
CA ILE A 144 0.90 -7.42 -5.28
C ILE A 144 -0.36 -7.94 -5.95
N LEU A 145 -0.78 -7.30 -7.03
CA LEU A 145 -1.93 -7.74 -7.81
C LEU A 145 -1.77 -9.18 -8.34
N GLN A 146 -0.60 -9.52 -8.88
CA GLN A 146 -0.32 -10.89 -9.32
C GLN A 146 -0.46 -11.90 -8.16
N ARG A 147 0.02 -11.54 -6.97
CA ARG A 147 -0.13 -12.39 -5.78
C ARG A 147 -1.60 -12.54 -5.37
N ILE A 148 -2.39 -11.46 -5.43
CA ILE A 148 -3.83 -11.50 -5.15
C ILE A 148 -4.53 -12.45 -6.13
N GLU A 149 -4.27 -12.34 -7.43
CA GLU A 149 -4.85 -13.20 -8.47
C GLU A 149 -4.49 -14.68 -8.26
N VAL A 150 -3.23 -14.97 -7.91
CA VAL A 150 -2.78 -16.33 -7.58
C VAL A 150 -3.48 -16.86 -6.31
N ASN A 151 -3.62 -16.03 -5.29
CA ASN A 151 -4.28 -16.41 -4.04
C ASN A 151 -5.79 -16.67 -4.25
N ASN A 152 -6.49 -15.81 -5.00
CA ASN A 152 -7.88 -16.01 -5.40
C ASN A 152 -8.06 -17.37 -6.08
N LYS A 153 -7.24 -17.66 -7.09
CA LYS A 153 -7.28 -18.91 -7.82
C LYS A 153 -6.99 -20.12 -6.93
N SER A 154 -5.96 -20.05 -6.10
CA SER A 154 -5.55 -21.15 -5.23
C SER A 154 -6.62 -21.47 -4.19
N THR A 155 -7.23 -20.44 -3.60
CA THR A 155 -8.33 -20.56 -2.64
C THR A 155 -9.56 -21.20 -3.29
N ARG A 156 -9.95 -20.76 -4.47
CA ARG A 156 -11.06 -21.35 -5.24
C ARG A 156 -10.82 -22.82 -5.51
N GLN A 157 -9.66 -23.18 -6.01
CA GLN A 157 -9.30 -24.57 -6.31
C GLN A 157 -9.24 -25.45 -5.06
N LEU A 158 -8.76 -24.92 -3.94
CA LEU A 158 -8.78 -25.66 -2.67
C LEU A 158 -10.21 -25.98 -2.25
N LEU A 159 -11.10 -24.96 -2.29
CA LEU A 159 -12.49 -25.13 -1.93
C LEU A 159 -13.18 -26.18 -2.81
N GLU A 160 -13.09 -26.03 -4.14
CA GLU A 160 -13.71 -26.96 -5.09
C GLU A 160 -13.29 -28.42 -4.82
N ARG A 161 -11.98 -28.66 -4.67
CA ARG A 161 -11.44 -30.01 -4.38
C ARG A 161 -11.90 -30.55 -3.03
N THR A 162 -11.94 -29.68 -2.01
CA THR A 162 -12.33 -30.10 -0.66
C THR A 162 -13.82 -30.44 -0.61
N LEU A 163 -14.68 -29.63 -1.16
CA LEU A 163 -16.12 -29.89 -1.21
C LEU A 163 -16.45 -31.12 -2.06
N GLN A 164 -15.74 -31.34 -3.19
CA GLN A 164 -15.87 -32.55 -3.98
C GLN A 164 -15.45 -33.80 -3.19
N LYS A 165 -14.29 -33.75 -2.50
CA LYS A 165 -13.84 -34.81 -1.61
C LYS A 165 -14.89 -35.14 -0.54
N TRP A 166 -15.53 -34.13 0.07
CA TRP A 166 -16.55 -34.34 1.07
C TRP A 166 -17.83 -34.96 0.45
N ALA A 167 -18.22 -34.49 -0.73
CA ALA A 167 -19.37 -35.07 -1.45
C ALA A 167 -19.15 -36.54 -1.81
N ASP A 168 -17.94 -36.94 -2.16
CA ASP A 168 -17.63 -38.31 -2.53
C ASP A 168 -17.55 -39.26 -1.36
N ASN A 169 -17.07 -38.79 -0.20
CA ASN A 169 -16.72 -39.67 0.92
C ASN A 169 -17.68 -39.60 2.13
N TYR A 170 -18.52 -38.55 2.25
CA TYR A 170 -19.34 -38.34 3.45
C TYR A 170 -20.83 -38.19 3.10
N ASN A 171 -21.62 -39.19 3.53
CA ASN A 171 -23.06 -39.21 3.27
C ASN A 171 -23.79 -38.02 3.89
N TRP A 172 -23.38 -37.60 5.11
CA TRP A 172 -23.97 -36.44 5.77
C TRP A 172 -23.88 -35.17 4.92
N TYR A 173 -22.76 -35.00 4.17
CA TYR A 173 -22.56 -33.81 3.33
C TYR A 173 -23.51 -33.81 2.12
N ARG A 174 -23.75 -34.98 1.51
CA ARG A 174 -24.69 -35.12 0.37
C ARG A 174 -26.16 -34.97 0.79
N THR A 175 -26.50 -35.37 2.01
CA THR A 175 -27.90 -35.33 2.51
C THR A 175 -28.21 -34.01 3.20
N SER A 176 -27.25 -33.26 3.72
CA SER A 176 -27.43 -31.93 4.31
C SER A 176 -27.33 -30.82 3.25
N GLN A 177 -28.43 -30.58 2.54
CA GLN A 177 -28.46 -29.52 1.53
C GLN A 177 -28.58 -28.10 2.11
N GLU A 178 -28.78 -27.96 3.41
CA GLU A 178 -28.95 -26.67 4.09
C GLU A 178 -28.02 -26.54 5.28
N THR A 179 -27.20 -25.50 5.25
CA THR A 179 -26.28 -25.14 6.35
C THR A 179 -26.99 -24.69 7.63
N SER A 180 -28.29 -24.45 7.57
CA SER A 180 -29.14 -24.03 8.67
C SER A 180 -29.74 -25.19 9.46
N GLN A 181 -29.60 -26.43 8.99
CA GLN A 181 -30.16 -27.58 9.72
C GLN A 181 -29.36 -27.89 11.00
N THR A 182 -30.06 -28.40 12.00
CA THR A 182 -29.45 -28.95 13.21
C THR A 182 -28.47 -30.04 12.78
N PRO A 183 -27.16 -29.91 13.11
CA PRO A 183 -26.18 -30.90 12.68
C PRO A 183 -26.47 -32.26 13.30
N ASN A 184 -26.33 -33.31 12.50
CA ASN A 184 -26.47 -34.69 12.98
C ASN A 184 -25.13 -35.19 13.59
N ASP A 185 -25.18 -36.31 14.29
CA ASP A 185 -24.02 -36.87 14.99
C ASP A 185 -22.84 -37.23 14.04
N ASP A 186 -23.14 -37.68 12.82
CA ASP A 186 -22.10 -38.02 11.84
C ASP A 186 -21.33 -36.76 11.39
N MET A 187 -22.04 -35.68 11.16
CA MET A 187 -21.46 -34.37 10.82
C MET A 187 -20.61 -33.84 11.98
N ILE A 188 -21.11 -33.88 13.19
CA ILE A 188 -20.35 -33.44 14.39
C ILE A 188 -19.12 -34.33 14.61
N ASN A 189 -19.25 -35.65 14.48
CA ASN A 189 -18.11 -36.57 14.61
C ASN A 189 -17.04 -36.31 13.56
N PHE A 190 -17.44 -35.99 12.31
CA PHE A 190 -16.48 -35.58 11.28
C PHE A 190 -15.70 -34.33 11.72
N PHE A 191 -16.36 -33.27 12.14
CA PHE A 191 -15.70 -32.03 12.54
C PHE A 191 -14.81 -32.18 13.77
N LEU A 192 -15.19 -33.02 14.73
CA LEU A 192 -14.46 -33.19 15.98
C LEU A 192 -13.30 -34.19 15.89
N LYS A 193 -13.45 -35.27 15.11
CA LYS A 193 -12.59 -36.44 15.20
C LYS A 193 -11.84 -36.78 13.93
N ASP A 194 -12.36 -36.36 12.76
CA ASP A 194 -11.75 -36.75 11.49
C ASP A 194 -10.45 -35.93 11.23
N SER A 195 -9.36 -36.65 11.06
CA SER A 195 -8.05 -36.04 10.76
C SER A 195 -8.02 -35.36 9.38
N SER A 196 -8.86 -35.81 8.44
CA SER A 196 -8.98 -35.20 7.13
C SER A 196 -9.56 -33.79 7.22
N TYR A 197 -10.61 -33.59 8.05
CA TYR A 197 -11.16 -32.26 8.32
C TYR A 197 -10.11 -31.30 8.91
N LEU A 198 -9.37 -31.74 9.92
CA LEU A 198 -8.31 -30.93 10.50
C LEU A 198 -7.22 -30.56 9.47
N GLY A 199 -6.90 -31.49 8.55
CA GLY A 199 -6.03 -31.23 7.41
C GLY A 199 -6.57 -30.17 6.48
N ASP A 200 -7.87 -30.25 6.13
CA ASP A 200 -8.55 -29.25 5.29
C ASP A 200 -8.53 -27.86 5.94
N VAL A 201 -8.83 -27.75 7.24
CA VAL A 201 -8.79 -26.48 7.98
C VAL A 201 -7.39 -25.87 8.00
N ARG A 202 -6.34 -26.70 8.16
CA ARG A 202 -4.95 -26.23 8.10
C ARG A 202 -4.57 -25.72 6.71
N MET A 203 -5.05 -26.37 5.65
CA MET A 203 -4.84 -25.89 4.27
C MET A 203 -5.57 -24.57 4.02
N VAL A 204 -6.80 -24.44 4.53
CA VAL A 204 -7.55 -23.16 4.51
C VAL A 204 -6.77 -22.08 5.26
N LYS A 205 -6.24 -22.36 6.46
CA LYS A 205 -5.43 -21.41 7.22
C LYS A 205 -4.23 -20.93 6.38
N MET A 206 -3.46 -21.85 5.85
CA MET A 206 -2.27 -21.52 5.05
C MET A 206 -2.60 -20.66 3.83
N LEU A 207 -3.63 -21.02 3.03
CA LEU A 207 -3.93 -20.31 1.80
C LEU A 207 -4.72 -19.02 2.01
N GLN A 208 -5.71 -19.04 2.92
CA GLN A 208 -6.61 -17.90 3.11
C GLN A 208 -6.09 -16.91 4.14
N ILE A 209 -5.47 -17.38 5.23
CA ILE A 209 -5.00 -16.51 6.31
C ILE A 209 -3.54 -16.13 6.09
N ASP A 210 -2.64 -17.12 6.06
CA ASP A 210 -1.21 -16.82 6.02
C ASP A 210 -0.78 -16.19 4.68
N ASN A 211 -1.45 -16.53 3.56
CA ASN A 211 -1.14 -15.98 2.24
C ASN A 211 -2.09 -14.86 1.82
N HIS A 212 -3.41 -15.12 1.73
CA HIS A 212 -4.36 -14.20 1.09
C HIS A 212 -4.63 -12.97 1.95
N LEU A 213 -5.03 -13.17 3.22
CA LEU A 213 -5.22 -12.06 4.17
C LEU A 213 -3.93 -11.25 4.35
N SER A 214 -2.79 -11.91 4.46
CA SER A 214 -1.49 -11.22 4.57
C SER A 214 -1.19 -10.37 3.33
N THR A 215 -1.51 -10.87 2.13
CA THR A 215 -1.34 -10.10 0.88
C THR A 215 -2.29 -8.90 0.81
N ALA A 216 -3.55 -9.05 1.25
CA ALA A 216 -4.51 -7.96 1.31
C ALA A 216 -4.05 -6.83 2.27
N LYS A 217 -3.49 -7.19 3.43
CA LYS A 217 -2.90 -6.22 4.37
C LYS A 217 -1.73 -5.46 3.74
N VAL A 218 -0.85 -6.15 3.02
CA VAL A 218 0.26 -5.50 2.29
C VAL A 218 -0.27 -4.58 1.19
N TYR A 219 -1.30 -5.02 0.44
CA TYR A 219 -1.97 -4.18 -0.55
C TYR A 219 -2.48 -2.89 0.07
N LYS A 220 -3.28 -2.98 1.14
CA LYS A 220 -3.85 -1.80 1.83
C LYS A 220 -2.77 -0.81 2.25
N ILE A 221 -1.67 -1.28 2.84
CA ILE A 221 -0.56 -0.42 3.27
C ILE A 221 0.05 0.32 2.08
N LYS A 222 0.29 -0.38 0.97
CA LYS A 222 0.90 0.21 -0.23
C LYS A 222 -0.06 1.15 -0.97
N ALA A 223 -1.36 0.84 -0.99
CA ALA A 223 -2.39 1.70 -1.54
C ALA A 223 -2.50 3.02 -0.75
N ILE A 224 -2.52 2.96 0.59
CA ILE A 224 -2.47 4.16 1.45
C ILE A 224 -1.21 4.98 1.18
N SER A 225 -0.05 4.33 1.09
CA SER A 225 1.21 5.02 0.81
C SER A 225 1.19 5.73 -0.55
N ALA A 226 0.73 5.05 -1.60
CA ALA A 226 0.61 5.63 -2.94
C ALA A 226 -0.34 6.84 -2.96
N LEU A 227 -1.49 6.72 -2.29
CA LEU A 227 -2.50 7.76 -2.20
C LEU A 227 -1.93 9.04 -1.55
N ILE A 228 -1.26 8.89 -0.41
CA ILE A 228 -0.63 10.01 0.30
C ILE A 228 0.50 10.63 -0.52
N LYS A 229 1.33 9.83 -1.18
CA LYS A 229 2.41 10.32 -2.05
C LYS A 229 1.89 11.14 -3.23
N ILE A 230 0.75 10.76 -3.81
CA ILE A 230 0.09 11.56 -4.87
C ILE A 230 -0.33 12.92 -4.30
N ASP A 231 -0.91 12.95 -3.12
CA ASP A 231 -1.35 14.19 -2.47
C ASP A 231 -0.17 15.10 -2.12
N LEU A 232 0.88 14.55 -1.52
CA LEU A 232 2.12 15.30 -1.23
C LEU A 232 2.74 15.89 -2.50
N ALA A 233 2.74 15.16 -3.63
CA ALA A 233 3.20 15.66 -4.92
C ALA A 233 2.34 16.83 -5.45
N ASN A 234 1.10 16.96 -4.98
CA ASN A 234 0.18 18.06 -5.29
C ASN A 234 0.16 19.16 -4.22
N ASN A 235 1.15 19.18 -3.30
CA ASN A 235 1.30 20.11 -2.19
C ASN A 235 0.14 20.06 -1.16
N ILE A 236 -0.57 18.94 -1.08
CA ILE A 236 -1.51 18.65 -0.01
C ILE A 236 -0.69 18.12 1.18
N THR A 237 -0.90 18.65 2.35
CA THR A 237 -0.15 18.23 3.54
C THR A 237 -0.53 16.82 3.98
N LEU A 238 0.34 16.16 4.77
CA LEU A 238 0.06 14.85 5.32
C LEU A 238 -1.22 14.86 6.18
N GLU A 239 -1.39 15.88 6.99
CA GLU A 239 -2.56 16.06 7.86
C GLU A 239 -3.87 16.21 7.06
N GLU A 240 -3.86 17.02 6.00
CA GLU A 240 -5.01 17.19 5.11
C GLU A 240 -5.37 15.90 4.38
N SER A 241 -4.38 15.19 3.86
CA SER A 241 -4.54 13.91 3.17
C SER A 241 -5.15 12.85 4.11
N LEU A 242 -4.59 12.68 5.31
CA LEU A 242 -5.09 11.73 6.30
C LEU A 242 -6.53 12.05 6.74
N LYS A 243 -6.85 13.33 6.95
CA LYS A 243 -8.19 13.76 7.31
C LYS A 243 -9.20 13.48 6.17
N ALA A 244 -8.79 13.71 4.92
CA ALA A 244 -9.64 13.44 3.75
C ALA A 244 -10.00 11.95 3.62
N TYR A 245 -9.08 11.05 3.98
CA TYR A 245 -9.24 9.61 3.81
C TYR A 245 -9.53 8.84 5.10
N GLN A 246 -9.79 9.51 6.20
CA GLN A 246 -9.97 8.90 7.52
C GLN A 246 -10.96 7.73 7.52
N ASN A 247 -12.08 7.85 6.79
CA ASN A 247 -13.10 6.81 6.72
C ASN A 247 -12.59 5.52 6.04
N SER A 248 -11.68 5.64 5.09
CA SER A 248 -11.13 4.50 4.32
C SER A 248 -9.90 3.90 4.99
N ILE A 249 -9.00 4.73 5.52
CA ILE A 249 -7.75 4.25 6.14
C ILE A 249 -7.96 3.76 7.58
N GLY A 250 -9.01 4.22 8.26
CA GLY A 250 -9.31 3.87 9.65
C GLY A 250 -8.66 4.77 10.67
N SER A 251 -8.64 4.36 11.92
CA SER A 251 -8.02 5.12 13.01
C SER A 251 -6.50 5.16 12.88
N PHE A 252 -5.92 6.30 13.12
CA PHE A 252 -4.47 6.53 13.09
C PHE A 252 -4.04 7.43 14.24
N GLU A 253 -2.76 7.36 14.59
CA GLU A 253 -2.14 8.25 15.57
C GLU A 253 -0.96 8.99 14.95
N PHE A 254 -0.91 10.32 15.19
CA PHE A 254 0.30 11.11 14.94
C PHE A 254 1.26 10.95 16.09
N ILE A 255 2.47 10.50 15.78
CA ILE A 255 3.51 10.30 16.78
C ILE A 255 4.61 11.34 16.57
N ASN A 256 4.97 12.05 17.64
CA ASN A 256 6.11 12.95 17.68
C ASN A 256 7.34 12.23 18.26
N LEU A 257 8.52 12.59 17.80
CA LEU A 257 9.76 12.14 18.42
C LEU A 257 9.84 12.68 19.87
N LYS A 258 10.21 11.79 20.78
CA LYS A 258 10.52 12.12 22.16
C LYS A 258 12.02 12.26 22.38
N PRO A 259 12.47 13.02 23.39
CA PRO A 259 13.88 13.07 23.76
C PRO A 259 14.45 11.67 24.04
N ILE A 260 15.74 11.47 23.76
CA ILE A 260 16.40 10.16 23.92
C ILE A 260 16.48 9.73 25.38
N GLU A 261 16.55 10.68 26.31
CA GLU A 261 16.57 10.45 27.76
C GLU A 261 15.31 9.73 28.25
N GLU A 262 14.20 9.79 27.48
CA GLU A 262 12.97 9.05 27.76
C GLU A 262 12.98 7.62 27.22
N PHE A 263 14.08 7.17 26.58
CA PHE A 263 14.18 5.82 26.04
C PHE A 263 14.26 4.78 27.16
N VAL A 264 13.24 3.95 27.26
CA VAL A 264 13.22 2.79 28.17
C VAL A 264 13.13 1.52 27.34
N TYR A 265 14.18 0.68 27.42
CA TYR A 265 14.14 -0.64 26.81
C TYR A 265 13.05 -1.49 27.46
N LYS A 266 12.22 -2.10 26.64
CA LYS A 266 11.23 -3.10 27.06
C LYS A 266 11.28 -4.24 26.06
N GLN A 267 11.44 -5.48 26.56
CA GLN A 267 11.36 -6.63 25.69
C GLN A 267 9.94 -6.71 25.09
N PRO A 268 9.79 -6.84 23.76
CA PRO A 268 8.48 -6.93 23.14
C PRO A 268 7.76 -8.19 23.62
N THR A 269 6.53 -8.03 24.05
CA THR A 269 5.64 -9.15 24.45
C THR A 269 4.86 -9.71 23.27
N ASP A 270 4.71 -8.91 22.22
CA ASP A 270 4.07 -9.27 20.97
C ASP A 270 5.01 -8.88 19.81
N LEU A 271 5.37 -9.85 18.99
CA LEU A 271 6.24 -9.65 17.83
C LEU A 271 5.46 -9.32 16.55
N GLN A 272 4.16 -9.04 16.67
CA GLN A 272 3.34 -8.69 15.51
C GLN A 272 3.80 -7.35 14.93
N PRO A 273 4.21 -7.33 13.65
CA PRO A 273 4.56 -6.09 12.98
C PRO A 273 3.30 -5.27 12.69
N ILE A 274 3.39 -3.97 12.93
CA ILE A 274 2.36 -3.01 12.55
C ILE A 274 2.90 -2.00 11.56
N PRO A 275 2.08 -1.48 10.64
CA PRO A 275 2.51 -0.50 9.68
C PRO A 275 2.77 0.86 10.35
N VAL A 276 3.89 1.45 9.98
CA VAL A 276 4.32 2.79 10.41
C VAL A 276 4.65 3.59 9.17
N PHE A 277 4.06 4.76 9.04
CA PHE A 277 4.30 5.66 7.92
C PHE A 277 5.13 6.84 8.39
N ILE A 278 6.20 7.13 7.69
CA ILE A 278 7.14 8.18 8.07
C ILE A 278 7.30 9.16 6.92
N ASN A 279 7.03 10.43 7.18
CA ASN A 279 7.28 11.52 6.27
C ASN A 279 8.58 12.22 6.69
N ASN A 280 9.64 12.02 5.94
CA ASN A 280 10.90 12.72 6.14
C ASN A 280 10.89 14.03 5.35
N VAL A 281 10.64 15.15 6.00
CA VAL A 281 10.72 16.49 5.38
C VAL A 281 12.09 17.15 5.51
N MET A 282 13.06 16.44 6.10
CA MET A 282 14.44 16.92 6.19
C MET A 282 15.19 16.72 4.86
N ASN A 283 16.23 17.52 4.63
CA ASN A 283 17.09 17.41 3.45
C ASN A 283 18.19 16.36 3.60
N GLU A 284 18.04 15.42 4.54
CA GLU A 284 19.00 14.37 4.79
C GLU A 284 18.34 13.02 4.98
N LYS A 285 19.11 11.96 4.71
CA LYS A 285 18.69 10.58 4.90
C LYS A 285 18.65 10.24 6.38
N LEU A 286 17.56 9.63 6.82
CA LEU A 286 17.34 9.19 8.19
C LEU A 286 17.38 7.67 8.30
N PHE A 287 17.79 7.18 9.47
CA PHE A 287 17.92 5.75 9.75
C PHE A 287 17.14 5.38 11.01
N ILE A 288 16.53 4.18 11.00
CA ILE A 288 15.76 3.68 12.14
C ILE A 288 16.60 2.62 12.86
N TYR A 289 16.77 2.83 14.17
CA TYR A 289 17.51 1.94 15.06
C TYR A 289 16.59 1.43 16.17
N TYR A 290 17.01 0.36 16.81
CA TYR A 290 16.47 -0.12 18.07
C TYR A 290 17.61 -0.43 19.04
N LYS A 291 17.34 -0.45 20.35
CA LYS A 291 18.32 -0.91 21.34
C LYS A 291 18.08 -2.40 21.61
N ASN A 292 19.17 -3.18 21.65
CA ASN A 292 19.10 -4.54 22.17
C ASN A 292 19.09 -4.57 23.71
N ALA A 293 19.03 -5.77 24.31
CA ALA A 293 19.02 -5.94 25.75
C ALA A 293 20.28 -5.41 26.46
N GLU A 294 21.38 -5.27 25.74
CA GLU A 294 22.69 -4.76 26.22
C GLU A 294 22.80 -3.25 26.06
N GLY A 295 21.77 -2.57 25.56
CA GLY A 295 21.74 -1.13 25.35
C GLY A 295 22.47 -0.64 24.10
N VAL A 296 22.85 -1.56 23.20
CA VAL A 296 23.51 -1.21 21.93
C VAL A 296 22.48 -0.85 20.87
N ASP A 297 22.73 0.27 20.16
CA ASP A 297 21.89 0.70 19.06
C ASP A 297 22.17 -0.15 17.81
N LEU A 298 21.18 -0.90 17.37
CA LEU A 298 21.23 -1.73 16.17
C LEU A 298 20.27 -1.18 15.10
N LEU A 299 20.75 -1.12 13.85
CA LEU A 299 19.90 -0.79 12.71
C LEU A 299 18.81 -1.87 12.57
N ILE A 300 17.57 -1.46 12.26
CA ILE A 300 16.50 -2.45 12.05
C ILE A 300 16.88 -3.42 10.93
N PRO A 301 16.67 -4.73 11.10
CA PRO A 301 17.14 -5.78 10.18
C PRO A 301 16.21 -5.98 8.98
N PHE A 302 15.57 -4.93 8.47
CA PHE A 302 14.71 -5.01 7.30
C PHE A 302 15.45 -4.51 6.06
N GLU A 303 15.03 -4.96 4.87
CA GLU A 303 15.59 -4.49 3.60
C GLU A 303 15.58 -2.96 3.51
N LYS A 304 14.52 -2.35 4.04
CA LYS A 304 14.39 -0.91 4.16
C LYS A 304 14.56 -0.50 5.63
N ASN A 305 15.64 0.17 5.91
CA ASN A 305 16.02 0.63 7.26
C ASN A 305 16.35 2.12 7.30
N SER A 306 16.09 2.82 6.20
CA SER A 306 16.36 4.25 6.03
C SER A 306 15.24 4.93 5.24
N ILE A 307 15.14 6.24 5.41
CA ILE A 307 14.14 7.10 4.77
C ILE A 307 14.89 8.19 4.02
N GLU A 308 14.73 8.24 2.70
CA GLU A 308 15.38 9.23 1.87
C GLU A 308 14.88 10.65 2.17
N PRO A 309 15.66 11.70 1.86
CA PRO A 309 15.25 13.08 2.03
C PRO A 309 13.95 13.39 1.28
N ASN A 310 13.07 14.19 1.91
CA ASN A 310 11.82 14.64 1.31
C ASN A 310 10.94 13.49 0.77
N THR A 311 10.92 12.35 1.46
CA THR A 311 10.10 11.20 1.08
C THR A 311 9.16 10.77 2.19
N PHE A 312 8.03 10.22 1.76
CA PHE A 312 7.06 9.51 2.61
C PHE A 312 7.21 8.00 2.38
N ASP A 313 7.27 7.23 3.45
CA ASP A 313 7.47 5.79 3.35
C ASP A 313 6.79 4.98 4.43
N SER A 314 6.59 3.67 4.18
CA SER A 314 5.96 2.74 5.11
C SER A 314 6.94 1.67 5.58
N PHE A 315 6.89 1.35 6.86
CA PHE A 315 7.68 0.33 7.54
C PHE A 315 6.76 -0.61 8.32
N ASN A 316 7.21 -1.84 8.51
CA ASN A 316 6.58 -2.77 9.44
C ASN A 316 7.45 -2.85 10.70
N LEU A 317 7.01 -2.25 11.80
CA LEU A 317 7.74 -2.21 13.05
C LEU A 317 6.97 -2.96 14.14
N ILE A 318 7.69 -3.45 15.15
CA ILE A 318 7.09 -4.20 16.26
C ILE A 318 6.28 -3.25 17.14
N LYS A 319 5.04 -3.64 17.44
CA LYS A 319 4.13 -2.89 18.30
C LYS A 319 4.71 -2.73 19.72
N ASP A 320 4.45 -1.56 20.30
CA ASP A 320 4.86 -1.20 21.69
C ASP A 320 6.37 -1.27 21.94
N PHE A 321 7.18 -1.34 20.88
CA PHE A 321 8.61 -1.33 20.96
C PHE A 321 9.19 0.07 20.65
N PRO A 322 10.19 0.56 21.40
CA PRO A 322 10.79 1.86 21.16
C PRO A 322 11.86 1.81 20.07
N PHE A 323 11.84 2.80 19.19
CA PHE A 323 12.80 2.98 18.10
C PHE A 323 13.50 4.33 18.22
N ILE A 324 14.68 4.44 17.61
CA ILE A 324 15.51 5.65 17.58
C ILE A 324 15.65 6.08 16.13
N VAL A 325 15.46 7.36 15.85
CA VAL A 325 15.78 7.95 14.55
C VAL A 325 17.13 8.63 14.63
N LYS A 326 18.02 8.33 13.68
CA LYS A 326 19.34 8.97 13.58
C LYS A 326 19.53 9.60 12.20
N ASP A 327 20.32 10.67 12.17
CA ASP A 327 20.79 11.29 10.93
C ASP A 327 21.88 10.45 10.25
N SER A 328 22.35 10.89 9.09
CA SER A 328 23.42 10.24 8.31
C SER A 328 24.80 10.26 9.01
N LYS A 329 24.96 11.08 10.04
CA LYS A 329 26.19 11.18 10.86
C LYS A 329 26.11 10.31 12.11
N GLY A 330 24.95 9.66 12.36
CA GLY A 330 24.71 8.84 13.55
C GLY A 330 24.22 9.62 14.76
N ASN A 331 23.95 10.92 14.63
CA ASN A 331 23.34 11.69 15.72
C ASN A 331 21.88 11.29 15.88
N ALA A 332 21.48 11.03 17.09
CA ALA A 332 20.10 10.68 17.39
C ALA A 332 19.23 11.93 17.44
N LEU A 333 18.15 11.91 16.65
CA LEU A 333 17.17 12.99 16.57
C LEU A 333 16.06 12.85 17.61
N GLY A 334 15.80 11.61 18.03
CA GLY A 334 14.78 11.32 19.04
C GLY A 334 14.34 9.86 19.00
N THR A 335 13.36 9.54 19.84
CA THR A 335 12.77 8.21 19.96
C THR A 335 11.29 8.24 19.68
N PHE A 336 10.75 7.11 19.24
CA PHE A 336 9.32 6.91 19.08
C PHE A 336 8.91 5.49 19.46
N LYS A 337 7.63 5.32 19.75
CA LYS A 337 7.03 4.04 20.07
C LYS A 337 5.76 3.87 19.23
N THR A 338 5.59 2.72 18.65
CA THR A 338 4.42 2.38 17.84
C THR A 338 3.30 1.88 18.76
N THR A 339 2.13 2.47 18.72
CA THR A 339 1.04 2.16 19.66
C THR A 339 -0.25 1.73 18.96
N HIS A 340 -0.54 2.28 17.78
CA HIS A 340 -1.76 2.02 17.00
C HIS A 340 -1.51 1.14 15.79
N LEU A 341 -2.60 0.65 15.18
CA LEU A 341 -2.56 -0.08 13.91
C LEU A 341 -1.91 0.73 12.79
N TYR A 342 -2.16 2.06 12.77
CA TYR A 342 -1.54 2.97 11.82
C TYR A 342 -0.91 4.13 12.57
N ASN A 343 0.40 4.29 12.40
CA ASN A 343 1.15 5.36 13.03
C ASN A 343 1.78 6.22 11.95
N TYR A 344 1.66 7.53 12.09
CA TYR A 344 2.20 8.50 11.14
C TYR A 344 3.17 9.43 11.85
N PHE A 345 4.34 9.61 11.25
CA PHE A 345 5.37 10.51 11.72
C PHE A 345 5.64 11.59 10.69
N ASN A 346 5.75 12.81 11.15
CA ASN A 346 6.26 13.92 10.37
C ASN A 346 7.60 14.35 11.01
N LEU A 347 8.70 13.95 10.39
CA LEU A 347 10.04 14.28 10.87
C LEU A 347 10.43 15.64 10.30
N LYS A 348 10.42 16.68 11.16
CA LYS A 348 10.76 18.05 10.82
C LYS A 348 12.13 18.40 11.36
#